data_250105f52284d51ef4409ba864d1c70c
#
_entry.id   250105f52284d51ef4409ba864d1c70c
#
_cell.length_a   1.000
_cell.length_b   1.000
_cell.length_c   1.000
_cell.angle_alpha   90.00
_cell.angle_beta   90.00
_cell.angle_gamma   90.00
#
_symmetry.space_group_name_H-M   'P 1'
#
loop_
_entity.id
_entity.type
_entity.pdbx_description
1 polymer ?
#
loop_
_entity_poly.entity_id
_entity_poly.type
_entity_poly.pdbx_seq_one_letter_code
_entity_poly.pdbx_strand_id
1 'polypeptide(L)'
;KAYPQLELRFDVEDRLVDLVNEGVDLDIRIGDDIAPNLIARKLATNYRILCASPEFIAQHGAPKHLTDLSALPCLVIKERDHPFGVWQLRNKEGPHAIKVTGPLSSNHGEIVHQWCLDGQGIALR
;
A
#
# COMPACT_ATOMS: atom_id res chain seq x y z
N LYS A 1 6.51 -31.70 5.03
CA LYS A 1 5.28 -31.25 4.34
C LYS A 1 4.08 -31.98 4.95
N ALA A 2 3.08 -31.23 5.46
CA ALA A 2 1.88 -31.81 6.06
C ALA A 2 0.94 -32.46 5.02
N TYR A 3 1.02 -32.02 3.75
CA TYR A 3 0.17 -32.49 2.64
C TYR A 3 1.04 -32.80 1.41
N PRO A 4 1.69 -33.97 1.36
CA PRO A 4 2.66 -34.28 0.30
C PRO A 4 2.02 -34.49 -1.09
N GLN A 5 0.72 -34.73 -1.16
CA GLN A 5 -0.03 -34.91 -2.42
C GLN A 5 -0.55 -33.57 -2.99
N LEU A 6 -0.41 -32.48 -2.27
CA LEU A 6 -0.82 -31.16 -2.73
C LEU A 6 0.25 -30.56 -3.64
N GLU A 7 -0.13 -30.22 -4.86
CA GLU A 7 0.65 -29.39 -5.76
C GLU A 7 0.27 -27.91 -5.54
N LEU A 8 1.27 -27.06 -5.33
CA LEU A 8 1.06 -25.63 -5.11
C LEU A 8 1.69 -24.83 -6.25
N ARG A 9 0.87 -24.04 -6.94
CA ARG A 9 1.31 -22.95 -7.79
C ARG A 9 1.04 -21.62 -7.06
N PHE A 10 2.06 -20.80 -6.92
CA PHE A 10 1.98 -19.52 -6.24
C PHE A 10 2.31 -18.38 -7.20
N ASP A 11 1.31 -17.54 -7.48
CA ASP A 11 1.44 -16.36 -8.31
C ASP A 11 1.37 -15.10 -7.41
N VAL A 12 2.27 -14.15 -7.61
CA VAL A 12 2.31 -12.88 -6.87
C VAL A 12 1.93 -11.74 -7.80
N GLU A 13 0.89 -10.99 -7.42
CA GLU A 13 0.36 -9.91 -8.25
C GLU A 13 0.02 -8.67 -7.41
N ASP A 14 0.25 -7.48 -7.96
CA ASP A 14 -0.13 -6.20 -7.35
C ASP A 14 -1.50 -5.69 -7.83
N ARG A 15 -2.32 -6.55 -8.40
CA ARG A 15 -3.68 -6.23 -8.88
C ARG A 15 -4.72 -7.07 -8.16
N LEU A 16 -5.96 -6.63 -8.22
CA LEU A 16 -7.08 -7.48 -7.81
C LEU A 16 -7.25 -8.64 -8.80
N VAL A 17 -7.28 -9.85 -8.26
CA VAL A 17 -7.48 -11.08 -9.02
C VAL A 17 -8.95 -11.45 -8.97
N ASP A 18 -9.55 -11.78 -10.11
CA ASP A 18 -10.87 -12.39 -10.20
C ASP A 18 -10.71 -13.91 -10.07
N LEU A 19 -10.94 -14.44 -8.86
CA LEU A 19 -10.72 -15.84 -8.58
C LEU A 19 -11.47 -16.77 -9.53
N VAL A 20 -12.72 -16.44 -9.83
CA VAL A 20 -13.60 -17.31 -10.63
C VAL A 20 -13.15 -17.31 -12.09
N ASN A 21 -13.00 -16.14 -12.69
CA ASN A 21 -12.66 -16.01 -14.11
C ASN A 21 -11.22 -16.39 -14.43
N GLU A 22 -10.31 -16.23 -13.46
CA GLU A 22 -8.88 -16.54 -13.64
C GLU A 22 -8.52 -17.96 -13.15
N GLY A 23 -9.47 -18.71 -12.61
CA GLY A 23 -9.26 -20.09 -12.18
C GLY A 23 -8.33 -20.22 -10.97
N VAL A 24 -8.40 -19.26 -10.04
CA VAL A 24 -7.61 -19.23 -8.80
C VAL A 24 -8.41 -19.85 -7.67
N ASP A 25 -7.84 -20.84 -6.98
CA ASP A 25 -8.51 -21.56 -5.90
C ASP A 25 -8.50 -20.78 -4.57
N LEU A 26 -7.42 -20.05 -4.28
CA LEU A 26 -7.22 -19.29 -3.07
C LEU A 26 -6.52 -17.97 -3.38
N ASP A 27 -7.02 -16.89 -2.81
CA ASP A 27 -6.40 -15.58 -2.88
C ASP A 27 -6.11 -15.05 -1.46
N ILE A 28 -4.90 -14.56 -1.26
CA ILE A 28 -4.51 -13.85 -0.04
C ILE A 28 -4.32 -12.38 -0.41
N ARG A 29 -5.22 -11.52 0.09
CA ARG A 29 -5.19 -10.10 -0.23
C ARG A 29 -5.18 -9.22 1.01
N ILE A 30 -4.71 -7.99 0.82
CA ILE A 30 -4.80 -6.91 1.80
C ILE A 30 -5.97 -6.02 1.40
N GLY A 31 -6.85 -5.72 2.35
CA GLY A 31 -8.03 -4.88 2.16
C GLY A 31 -9.29 -5.52 2.72
N ASP A 32 -10.34 -4.73 2.82
CA ASP A 32 -11.63 -5.14 3.40
C ASP A 32 -12.72 -5.35 2.33
N ASP A 33 -12.44 -4.98 1.08
CA ASP A 33 -13.40 -5.12 -0.03
C ASP A 33 -13.36 -6.55 -0.59
N ILE A 34 -14.36 -7.32 -0.20
CA ILE A 34 -14.50 -8.72 -0.59
C ILE A 34 -15.81 -8.89 -1.35
N ALA A 35 -15.71 -9.45 -2.56
CA ALA A 35 -16.89 -9.73 -3.35
C ALA A 35 -17.88 -10.65 -2.61
N PRO A 36 -19.20 -10.37 -2.68
CA PRO A 36 -20.21 -11.06 -1.85
C PRO A 36 -20.36 -12.56 -2.18
N ASN A 37 -19.85 -13.01 -3.31
CA ASN A 37 -19.86 -14.42 -3.72
C ASN A 37 -18.64 -15.20 -3.23
N LEU A 38 -17.73 -14.57 -2.49
CA LEU A 38 -16.52 -15.21 -1.96
C LEU A 38 -16.67 -15.47 -0.46
N ILE A 39 -16.04 -16.57 -0.01
CA ILE A 39 -15.86 -16.86 1.40
C ILE A 39 -14.53 -16.31 1.85
N ALA A 40 -14.53 -15.39 2.80
CA ALA A 40 -13.33 -14.77 3.31
C ALA A 40 -13.05 -15.16 4.75
N ARG A 41 -11.76 -15.35 5.04
CA ARG A 41 -11.28 -15.54 6.41
C ARG A 41 -10.17 -14.54 6.71
N LYS A 42 -10.37 -13.74 7.76
CA LYS A 42 -9.35 -12.80 8.21
C LYS A 42 -8.15 -13.56 8.80
N LEU A 43 -6.98 -13.30 8.26
CA LEU A 43 -5.72 -13.87 8.73
C LEU A 43 -5.08 -12.99 9.80
N ALA A 44 -5.00 -11.69 9.56
CA ALA A 44 -4.39 -10.72 10.46
C ALA A 44 -4.95 -9.32 10.22
N THR A 45 -4.65 -8.41 11.13
CA THR A 45 -4.82 -6.97 10.92
C THR A 45 -3.48 -6.39 10.48
N ASN A 46 -3.52 -5.55 9.46
CA ASN A 46 -2.35 -4.84 8.97
C ASN A 46 -2.59 -3.33 9.03
N TYR A 47 -1.51 -2.57 9.12
CA TYR A 47 -1.55 -1.11 9.15
C TYR A 47 -0.55 -0.57 8.14
N ARG A 48 -0.93 0.51 7.46
CA ARG A 48 0.00 1.33 6.70
C ARG A 48 0.52 2.44 7.59
N ILE A 49 1.81 2.72 7.49
CA ILE A 49 2.47 3.79 8.21
C ILE A 49 3.22 4.71 7.25
N LEU A 50 3.42 5.96 7.66
CA LEU A 50 4.28 6.88 6.93
C LEU A 50 5.74 6.52 7.16
N CYS A 51 6.51 6.42 6.10
CA CYS A 51 7.92 6.06 6.12
C CYS A 51 8.73 7.06 5.29
N ALA A 52 9.92 7.37 5.78
CA ALA A 52 10.93 8.11 5.04
C ALA A 52 12.33 7.68 5.49
N SER A 53 13.34 7.82 4.62
CA SER A 53 14.71 7.52 5.01
C SER A 53 15.27 8.61 5.93
N PRO A 54 16.29 8.28 6.76
CA PRO A 54 16.97 9.27 7.58
C PRO A 54 17.54 10.43 6.76
N GLU A 55 18.07 10.16 5.58
CA GLU A 55 18.62 11.16 4.67
C GLU A 55 17.54 12.15 4.21
N PHE A 56 16.36 11.63 3.85
CA PHE A 56 15.22 12.48 3.48
C PHE A 56 14.83 13.41 4.63
N ILE A 57 14.73 12.88 5.83
CA ILE A 57 14.38 13.66 7.03
C ILE A 57 15.45 14.71 7.34
N ALA A 58 16.72 14.40 7.16
CA ALA A 58 17.82 15.35 7.33
C ALA A 58 17.75 16.52 6.34
N GLN A 59 17.33 16.24 5.09
CA GLN A 59 17.21 17.25 4.02
C GLN A 59 15.97 18.11 4.13
N HIS A 60 14.81 17.51 4.41
CA HIS A 60 13.49 18.16 4.30
C HIS A 60 12.83 18.42 5.66
N GLY A 61 13.34 17.82 6.73
CA GLY A 61 12.67 17.81 8.02
C GLY A 61 11.54 16.78 8.09
N ALA A 62 11.18 16.37 9.31
CA ALA A 62 10.02 15.51 9.54
C ALA A 62 8.72 16.34 9.49
N PRO A 63 7.66 15.83 8.87
CA PRO A 63 6.36 16.50 8.93
C PRO A 63 5.85 16.52 10.37
N LYS A 64 5.36 17.68 10.83
CA LYS A 64 4.80 17.86 12.17
C LYS A 64 3.28 17.70 12.17
N HIS A 65 2.64 18.03 11.04
CA HIS A 65 1.20 17.95 10.82
C HIS A 65 0.89 17.19 9.54
N LEU A 66 -0.30 16.60 9.44
CA LEU A 66 -0.74 15.89 8.24
C LEU A 66 -0.74 16.79 7.00
N THR A 67 -1.07 18.07 7.17
CA THR A 67 -1.08 19.05 6.09
C THR A 67 0.31 19.34 5.51
N ASP A 68 1.38 19.09 6.25
CA ASP A 68 2.75 19.28 5.78
C ASP A 68 3.10 18.31 4.65
N LEU A 69 2.42 17.16 4.58
CA LEU A 69 2.60 16.15 3.51
C LEU A 69 2.27 16.71 2.13
N SER A 70 1.39 17.68 2.03
CA SER A 70 1.03 18.32 0.76
C SER A 70 2.17 19.18 0.18
N ALA A 71 3.13 19.59 1.01
CA ALA A 71 4.28 20.43 0.63
C ALA A 71 5.58 19.63 0.50
N LEU A 72 5.59 18.35 0.84
CA LEU A 72 6.77 17.48 0.80
C LEU A 72 6.68 16.49 -0.37
N PRO A 73 7.82 16.04 -0.92
CA PRO A 73 7.83 14.97 -1.92
C PRO A 73 7.26 13.68 -1.36
N CYS A 74 6.16 13.20 -1.93
CA CYS A 74 5.53 11.95 -1.57
C CYS A 74 5.63 10.94 -2.72
N LEU A 75 5.83 9.70 -2.38
CA LEU A 75 5.92 8.58 -3.32
C LEU A 75 4.53 7.94 -3.44
N VAL A 76 3.89 8.14 -4.58
CA VAL A 76 2.49 7.76 -4.77
C VAL A 76 2.40 6.41 -5.44
N ILE A 77 1.65 5.49 -4.81
CA ILE A 77 1.28 4.22 -5.43
C ILE A 77 -0.05 4.44 -6.17
N LYS A 78 -0.09 4.07 -7.44
CA LYS A 78 -1.33 4.04 -8.22
C LYS A 78 -2.08 2.76 -7.90
N GLU A 79 -3.01 2.84 -7.00
CA GLU A 79 -3.94 1.76 -6.66
C GLU A 79 -5.22 1.90 -7.49
N ARG A 80 -5.80 0.75 -7.90
CA ARG A 80 -6.94 0.71 -8.84
C ARG A 80 -8.19 1.37 -8.28
N ASP A 81 -8.44 1.17 -6.99
CA ASP A 81 -9.71 1.51 -6.34
C ASP A 81 -9.61 2.74 -5.43
N HIS A 82 -8.47 3.42 -5.43
CA HIS A 82 -8.26 4.63 -4.62
C HIS A 82 -7.97 5.84 -5.50
N PRO A 83 -8.46 7.03 -5.13
CA PRO A 83 -8.10 8.26 -5.81
C PRO A 83 -6.59 8.45 -5.81
N PHE A 84 -6.02 8.67 -6.99
CA PHE A 84 -4.59 8.91 -7.14
C PHE A 84 -4.17 10.17 -6.38
N GLY A 85 -3.10 10.04 -5.58
CA GLY A 85 -2.56 11.16 -4.82
C GLY A 85 -3.40 11.62 -3.64
N VAL A 86 -4.28 10.78 -3.13
CA VAL A 86 -5.02 11.03 -1.89
C VAL A 86 -4.74 9.91 -0.89
N TRP A 87 -4.16 10.26 0.25
CA TRP A 87 -3.90 9.32 1.33
C TRP A 87 -4.95 9.43 2.42
N GLN A 88 -5.55 8.30 2.76
CA GLN A 88 -6.46 8.18 3.89
C GLN A 88 -5.63 7.88 5.14
N LEU A 89 -5.50 8.87 5.99
CA LEU A 89 -4.70 8.83 7.21
C LEU A 89 -5.59 9.02 8.44
N ARG A 90 -5.14 8.56 9.58
CA ARG A 90 -5.84 8.74 10.85
C ARG A 90 -4.89 9.27 11.91
N ASN A 91 -5.35 10.25 12.66
CA ASN A 91 -4.70 10.76 13.86
C ASN A 91 -5.67 10.72 15.05
N LYS A 92 -5.30 11.36 16.16
CA LYS A 92 -6.15 11.45 17.37
C LYS A 92 -7.49 12.15 17.14
N GLU A 93 -7.58 13.02 16.16
CA GLU A 93 -8.79 13.78 15.80
C GLU A 93 -9.71 12.99 14.86
N GLY A 94 -9.25 11.87 14.31
CA GLY A 94 -10.02 11.00 13.44
C GLY A 94 -9.41 10.82 12.03
N PRO A 95 -10.22 10.39 11.05
CA PRO A 95 -9.77 10.17 9.69
C PRO A 95 -9.59 11.47 8.91
N HIS A 96 -8.57 11.52 8.07
CA HIS A 96 -8.26 12.64 7.18
C HIS A 96 -7.89 12.15 5.79
N ALA A 97 -8.38 12.83 4.76
CA ALA A 97 -7.96 12.64 3.38
C ALA A 97 -6.94 13.73 3.03
N ILE A 98 -5.70 13.35 2.78
CA ILE A 98 -4.60 14.29 2.49
C ILE A 98 -4.19 14.13 1.03
N LYS A 99 -4.25 15.24 0.29
CA LYS A 99 -3.75 15.31 -1.07
C LYS A 99 -2.23 15.38 -1.05
N VAL A 100 -1.58 14.44 -1.72
CA VAL A 100 -0.13 14.32 -1.80
C VAL A 100 0.34 14.32 -3.24
N THR A 101 1.53 14.85 -3.46
CA THR A 101 2.18 14.90 -4.77
C THR A 101 3.65 14.58 -4.64
N GLY A 102 4.27 14.20 -5.73
CA GLY A 102 5.70 13.97 -5.79
C GLY A 102 6.17 13.67 -7.21
N PRO A 103 7.47 13.68 -7.44
CA PRO A 103 8.05 13.48 -8.77
C PRO A 103 7.98 12.01 -9.24
N LEU A 104 7.76 11.08 -8.31
CA LEU A 104 7.79 9.64 -8.58
C LEU A 104 6.47 8.97 -8.16
N SER A 105 5.96 8.14 -9.04
CA SER A 105 4.81 7.29 -8.76
C SER A 105 4.95 5.96 -9.47
N SER A 106 4.39 4.90 -8.91
CA SER A 106 4.40 3.56 -9.49
C SER A 106 3.12 2.83 -9.13
N ASN A 107 2.76 1.82 -9.91
CA ASN A 107 1.74 0.85 -9.57
C ASN A 107 2.33 -0.39 -8.85
N HIS A 108 3.63 -0.40 -8.58
CA HIS A 108 4.34 -1.50 -7.94
C HIS A 108 4.91 -1.08 -6.60
N GLY A 109 4.42 -1.72 -5.54
CA GLY A 109 4.76 -1.33 -4.16
C GLY A 109 6.24 -1.47 -3.82
N GLU A 110 6.92 -2.48 -4.33
CA GLU A 110 8.36 -2.70 -4.06
C GLU A 110 9.24 -1.60 -4.65
N ILE A 111 8.88 -1.07 -5.83
CA ILE A 111 9.57 0.07 -6.44
C ILE A 111 9.44 1.30 -5.55
N VAL A 112 8.24 1.58 -5.05
CA VAL A 112 8.00 2.71 -4.13
C VAL A 112 8.79 2.52 -2.82
N HIS A 113 8.85 1.30 -2.31
CA HIS A 113 9.64 0.97 -1.13
C HIS A 113 11.12 1.26 -1.34
N GLN A 114 11.69 0.83 -2.47
CA GLN A 114 13.09 1.09 -2.79
C GLN A 114 13.39 2.60 -2.92
N TRP A 115 12.52 3.35 -3.59
CA TRP A 115 12.66 4.81 -3.68
C TRP A 115 12.61 5.48 -2.30
N CYS A 116 11.79 4.97 -1.39
CA CYS A 116 11.74 5.48 -0.01
C CYS A 116 13.07 5.24 0.70
N LEU A 117 13.63 4.04 0.59
CA LEU A 117 14.96 3.72 1.14
C LEU A 117 16.07 4.61 0.55
N ASP A 118 15.97 4.92 -0.74
CA ASP A 118 16.92 5.79 -1.46
C ASP A 118 16.73 7.29 -1.16
N GLY A 119 15.83 7.66 -0.26
CA GLY A 119 15.63 9.05 0.15
C GLY A 119 14.86 9.91 -0.85
N GLN A 120 14.10 9.32 -1.76
CA GLN A 120 13.39 10.05 -2.80
C GLN A 120 12.09 10.70 -2.35
N GLY A 121 11.56 10.32 -1.20
CA GLY A 121 10.32 10.87 -0.68
C GLY A 121 9.73 10.11 0.50
N ILE A 122 8.55 10.56 0.92
CA ILE A 122 7.73 9.91 1.95
C ILE A 122 6.83 8.89 1.29
N ALA A 123 6.75 7.70 1.84
CA ALA A 123 5.86 6.62 1.39
C ALA A 123 4.83 6.27 2.47
N LEU A 124 3.69 5.77 2.04
CA LEU A 124 2.67 5.13 2.89
C LEU A 124 2.72 3.62 2.63
N ARG A 125 3.22 2.87 3.63
CA ARG A 125 3.49 1.42 3.50
C ARG A 125 3.03 0.64 4.73
#